data_d7d95270b49f5efb7cd40d5748cf8c09
#
_entry.id   d7d95270b49f5efb7cd40d5748cf8c09
#
_cell.length_a   1.000
_cell.length_b   1.000
_cell.length_c   1.000
_cell.angle_alpha   90.00
_cell.angle_beta   90.00
_cell.angle_gamma   90.00
#
_symmetry.space_group_name_H-M   'P 1'
#
loop_
_entity.id
_entity.type
_entity.pdbx_description
1 polymer ?
#
loop_
_entity_poly.entity_id
_entity_poly.type
_entity_poly.pdbx_seq_one_letter_code
_entity_poly.pdbx_strand_id
1 'polypeptide(L)'
;MKCCSYKIGTILDISDSFDGNYKFITIGNDPKDIYSQVRLVYSNETLIVDCEYNEISVYDLYVGNRIVAYHSNIMTMSIPPQTNALIIEVK
;
A
#
# COMPACT_ATOMS: atom_id res chain seq x y z
N MET A 1 7.02 22.19 -5.37
CA MET A 1 6.68 20.89 -5.95
C MET A 1 5.51 20.27 -5.22
N LYS A 2 4.61 19.69 -5.97
CA LYS A 2 3.43 19.09 -5.38
C LYS A 2 3.77 17.70 -4.82
N CYS A 3 3.39 17.46 -3.57
CA CYS A 3 3.59 16.16 -2.96
C CYS A 3 2.55 15.15 -3.45
N CYS A 4 2.92 13.88 -3.42
CA CYS A 4 1.99 12.80 -3.67
C CYS A 4 0.98 12.69 -2.53
N SER A 5 -0.12 12.03 -2.78
CA SER A 5 -1.12 11.73 -1.75
C SER A 5 -0.60 10.64 -0.80
N TYR A 6 -1.17 10.59 0.39
CA TYR A 6 -0.83 9.53 1.33
C TYR A 6 -2.07 9.02 2.04
N LYS A 7 -1.96 7.80 2.57
CA LYS A 7 -3.01 7.20 3.38
C LYS A 7 -2.38 6.42 4.52
N ILE A 8 -2.95 6.58 5.71
CA ILE A 8 -2.58 5.82 6.90
C ILE A 8 -3.60 4.71 7.06
N GLY A 9 -3.14 3.49 7.27
CA GLY A 9 -4.04 2.36 7.46
C GLY A 9 -3.32 1.12 7.91
N THR A 10 -4.09 0.08 8.12
CA THR A 10 -3.61 -1.23 8.49
C THR A 10 -3.63 -2.13 7.26
N ILE A 11 -2.59 -2.93 7.07
CA ILE A 11 -2.60 -3.92 5.98
C ILE A 11 -3.65 -4.96 6.29
N LEU A 12 -4.63 -5.08 5.40
CA LEU A 12 -5.74 -6.03 5.53
C LEU A 12 -5.54 -7.27 4.67
N ASP A 13 -4.82 -7.14 3.56
CA ASP A 13 -4.57 -8.25 2.64
C ASP A 13 -3.34 -7.96 1.80
N ILE A 14 -2.60 -9.00 1.46
CA ILE A 14 -1.47 -8.95 0.54
C ILE A 14 -1.65 -10.09 -0.46
N SER A 15 -1.69 -9.76 -1.74
CA SER A 15 -1.85 -10.77 -2.80
C SER A 15 -0.92 -10.46 -3.96
N ASP A 16 -0.65 -11.49 -4.77
CA ASP A 16 0.16 -11.33 -5.97
C ASP A 16 -0.74 -11.02 -7.16
N SER A 17 -0.20 -10.28 -8.13
CA SER A 17 -0.87 -10.10 -9.40
C SER A 17 -0.87 -11.42 -10.18
N PHE A 18 -1.74 -11.49 -11.19
CA PHE A 18 -1.90 -12.71 -11.99
C PHE A 18 -0.58 -13.14 -12.65
N ASP A 19 0.21 -12.19 -13.12
CA ASP A 19 1.49 -12.47 -13.80
C ASP A 19 2.68 -12.53 -12.82
N GLY A 20 2.48 -12.28 -11.53
CA GLY A 20 3.52 -12.32 -10.53
C GLY A 20 4.46 -11.12 -10.50
N ASN A 21 4.25 -10.12 -11.36
CA ASN A 21 5.14 -8.96 -11.44
C ASN A 21 4.84 -7.89 -10.39
N TYR A 22 3.65 -7.92 -9.82
CA TYR A 22 3.20 -6.91 -8.86
C TYR A 22 2.60 -7.58 -7.65
N LYS A 23 2.53 -6.83 -6.55
CA LYS A 23 1.76 -7.25 -5.39
C LYS A 23 0.69 -6.20 -5.12
N PHE A 24 -0.46 -6.67 -4.64
CA PHE A 24 -1.55 -5.80 -4.22
C PHE A 24 -1.61 -5.82 -2.71
N ILE A 25 -1.51 -4.64 -2.12
CA ILE A 25 -1.56 -4.45 -0.67
C ILE A 25 -2.80 -3.63 -0.37
N THR A 26 -3.80 -4.27 0.23
CA THR A 26 -5.03 -3.59 0.60
C THR A 26 -4.89 -3.04 2.01
N ILE A 27 -5.11 -1.75 2.16
CA ILE A 27 -5.05 -1.09 3.46
C ILE A 27 -6.38 -0.41 3.77
N GLY A 28 -6.67 -0.28 5.05
CA GLY A 28 -7.89 0.35 5.51
C GLY A 28 -7.97 0.32 7.03
N ASN A 29 -9.11 0.76 7.56
CA ASN A 29 -9.35 0.77 9.00
C ASN A 29 -10.23 -0.40 9.44
N ASP A 30 -11.05 -0.91 8.54
CA ASP A 30 -12.02 -1.97 8.85
C ASP A 30 -12.09 -2.94 7.66
N PRO A 31 -11.78 -4.23 7.87
CA PRO A 31 -11.86 -5.20 6.78
C PRO A 31 -13.26 -5.41 6.25
N LYS A 32 -14.30 -4.99 7.00
CA LYS A 32 -15.69 -5.11 6.58
C LYS A 32 -16.19 -3.90 5.82
N ASP A 33 -15.45 -2.79 5.83
CA ASP A 33 -15.84 -1.55 5.17
C ASP A 33 -14.95 -1.33 3.94
N ILE A 34 -15.40 -1.85 2.80
CA ILE A 34 -14.64 -1.76 1.56
C ILE A 34 -14.47 -0.31 1.08
N TYR A 35 -15.34 0.60 1.52
CA TYR A 35 -15.24 2.01 1.13
C TYR A 35 -14.14 2.75 1.90
N SER A 36 -13.65 2.20 3.01
CA SER A 36 -12.50 2.75 3.73
C SER A 36 -11.17 2.22 3.20
N GLN A 37 -11.19 1.32 2.23
CA GLN A 37 -10.01 0.60 1.77
C GLN A 37 -9.42 1.20 0.51
N VAL A 38 -8.11 1.06 0.37
CA VAL A 38 -7.37 1.40 -0.84
C VAL A 38 -6.46 0.23 -1.15
N ARG A 39 -6.42 -0.17 -2.42
CA ARG A 39 -5.50 -1.20 -2.89
C ARG A 39 -4.26 -0.53 -3.46
N LEU A 40 -3.13 -0.80 -2.85
CA LEU A 40 -1.84 -0.28 -3.29
C LEU A 40 -1.19 -1.27 -4.23
N VAL A 41 -0.65 -0.78 -5.35
CA VAL A 41 0.13 -1.61 -6.27
C VAL A 41 1.59 -1.44 -5.92
N TYR A 42 2.19 -2.51 -5.42
CA TYR A 42 3.63 -2.57 -5.17
C TYR A 42 4.34 -3.05 -6.42
N SER A 43 5.41 -2.37 -6.78
CA SER A 43 6.30 -2.78 -7.87
C SER A 43 7.75 -2.61 -7.42
N ASN A 44 8.69 -2.92 -8.29
CA ASN A 44 10.11 -2.73 -7.99
C ASN A 44 10.51 -1.25 -7.84
N GLU A 45 9.62 -0.34 -8.17
CA GLU A 45 9.84 1.09 -7.97
C GLU A 45 9.32 1.60 -6.63
N THR A 46 8.63 0.76 -5.87
CA THR A 46 8.10 1.12 -4.57
C THR A 46 9.17 0.97 -3.49
N LEU A 47 9.42 2.02 -2.74
CA LEU A 47 10.34 1.99 -1.60
C LEU A 47 9.57 1.61 -0.35
N ILE A 48 10.08 0.65 0.42
CA ILE A 48 9.50 0.26 1.70
C ILE A 48 10.55 0.49 2.78
N VAL A 49 10.16 1.20 3.83
CA VAL A 49 11.04 1.51 4.96
C VAL A 49 10.37 1.15 6.27
N ASP A 50 11.18 0.85 7.28
CA ASP A 50 10.69 0.62 8.63
C ASP A 50 10.57 1.95 9.40
N CYS A 51 10.24 1.88 10.70
CA CYS A 51 10.05 3.08 11.51
C CYS A 51 11.34 3.87 11.75
N GLU A 52 12.49 3.28 11.44
CA GLU A 52 13.79 3.93 11.55
C GLU A 52 14.32 4.34 10.17
N TYR A 53 13.48 4.25 9.13
CA TYR A 53 13.78 4.60 7.74
C TYR A 53 14.83 3.70 7.09
N ASN A 54 15.02 2.49 7.61
CA ASN A 54 15.82 1.48 6.94
C ASN A 54 14.98 0.80 5.87
N GLU A 55 15.56 0.61 4.69
CA GLU A 55 14.87 -0.08 3.61
C GLU A 55 14.63 -1.55 3.97
N ILE A 56 13.41 -2.02 3.77
CA ILE A 56 13.03 -3.41 4.03
C ILE A 56 12.35 -3.98 2.79
N SER A 57 12.19 -5.29 2.77
CA SER A 57 11.59 -6.01 1.66
C SER A 57 10.07 -6.04 1.80
N VAL A 58 9.37 -6.18 0.65
CA VAL A 58 7.93 -6.43 0.65
C VAL A 58 7.60 -7.72 1.42
N TYR A 59 8.52 -8.66 1.48
CA TYR A 59 8.33 -9.90 2.22
C TYR A 59 8.38 -9.72 3.73
N ASP A 60 8.79 -8.55 4.20
CA ASP A 60 8.77 -8.19 5.62
C ASP A 60 7.43 -7.58 6.04
N LEU A 61 6.51 -7.40 5.10
CA LEU A 61 5.17 -6.87 5.40
C LEU A 61 4.20 -7.99 5.76
N TYR A 62 3.37 -7.72 6.76
CA TYR A 62 2.36 -8.68 7.22
C TYR A 62 1.00 -8.02 7.35
N VAL A 63 -0.04 -8.82 7.16
CA VAL A 63 -1.40 -8.40 7.51
C VAL A 63 -1.40 -7.99 8.98
N GLY A 64 -1.97 -6.84 9.28
CA GLY A 64 -1.96 -6.25 10.61
C GLY A 64 -0.94 -5.15 10.83
N ASN A 65 0.05 -5.03 9.95
CA ASN A 65 1.00 -3.92 10.04
C ASN A 65 0.29 -2.58 9.84
N ARG A 66 0.63 -1.62 10.69
CA ARG A 66 0.18 -0.25 10.49
C ARG A 66 1.18 0.48 9.62
N ILE A 67 0.71 1.12 8.58
CA ILE A 67 1.59 1.77 7.62
C ILE A 67 1.09 3.16 7.24
N VAL A 68 2.02 3.98 6.75
CA VAL A 68 1.73 5.18 5.99
C VAL A 68 2.19 4.91 4.57
N ALA A 69 1.28 5.03 3.62
CA ALA A 69 1.59 4.78 2.22
C ALA A 69 1.46 6.08 1.43
N TYR A 70 2.55 6.48 0.79
CA TYR A 70 2.55 7.58 -0.17
C TYR A 70 2.29 6.98 -1.53
N HIS A 71 1.30 7.50 -2.23
CA HIS A 71 0.83 6.88 -3.47
C HIS A 71 0.58 7.94 -4.54
N SER A 72 0.42 7.47 -5.78
CA SER A 72 0.10 8.31 -6.91
C SER A 72 -1.24 9.03 -6.69
N ASN A 73 -1.37 10.23 -7.25
CA ASN A 73 -2.64 10.95 -7.23
C ASN A 73 -3.68 10.33 -8.16
N ILE A 74 -3.26 9.39 -9.00
CA ILE A 74 -4.14 8.71 -9.95
C ILE A 74 -4.68 7.45 -9.29
N MET A 75 -6.01 7.37 -9.18
CA MET A 75 -6.71 6.20 -8.64
C MET A 75 -7.70 5.68 -9.65
N THR A 76 -7.88 4.37 -9.67
CA THR A 76 -8.94 3.75 -10.46
C THR A 76 -10.29 4.02 -9.81
N MET A 77 -11.36 3.86 -10.59
CA MET A 77 -12.72 4.02 -10.09
C MET A 77 -13.30 2.73 -9.53
N SER A 78 -12.46 1.74 -9.30
CA SER A 78 -12.86 0.45 -8.72
C SER A 78 -13.15 0.58 -7.23
N ILE A 79 -13.74 -0.47 -6.64
CA ILE A 79 -14.00 -0.57 -5.20
C ILE A 79 -13.34 -1.87 -4.71
N PRO A 80 -12.31 -1.77 -3.87
CA PRO A 80 -11.64 -0.55 -3.44
C PRO A 80 -10.87 0.12 -4.58
N PRO A 81 -10.65 1.44 -4.53
CA PRO A 81 -9.85 2.11 -5.55
C PRO A 81 -8.41 1.62 -5.49
N GLN A 82 -7.74 1.66 -6.63
CA GLN A 82 -6.39 1.14 -6.78
C GLN A 82 -5.46 2.26 -7.23
N THR A 83 -4.27 2.31 -6.64
CA THR A 83 -3.27 3.32 -6.98
C THR A 83 -1.87 2.74 -6.78
N ASN A 84 -0.89 3.31 -7.48
CA ASN A 84 0.50 2.87 -7.36
C ASN A 84 1.10 3.39 -6.05
N ALA A 85 1.71 2.50 -5.29
CA ALA A 85 2.44 2.86 -4.09
C ALA A 85 3.82 3.38 -4.47
N LEU A 86 4.21 4.51 -3.88
CA LEU A 86 5.52 5.12 -4.09
C LEU A 86 6.44 4.81 -2.92
N ILE A 87 5.98 5.04 -1.70
CA ILE A 87 6.73 4.76 -0.47
C ILE A 87 5.75 4.16 0.54
N ILE A 88 6.17 3.08 1.18
CA ILE A 88 5.42 2.46 2.27
C ILE A 88 6.30 2.54 3.52
N GLU A 89 5.79 3.17 4.55
CA GLU A 89 6.49 3.33 5.83
C GLU A 89 5.77 2.50 6.88
N VAL A 90 6.45 1.50 7.44
CA VAL A 90 5.89 0.63 8.49
C VAL A 90 6.05 1.32 9.83
N LYS A 91 4.97 1.42 10.58
CA LYS A 91 4.94 2.03 11.91
C LYS A 91 5.12 1.02 13.03
#